data_33dff6297991d83c82ca4980d95f67bb
#
_entry.id   33dff6297991d83c82ca4980d95f67bb
#
_cell.length_a   1.000
_cell.length_b   1.000
_cell.length_c   1.000
_cell.angle_alpha   90.00
_cell.angle_beta   90.00
_cell.angle_gamma   90.00
#
_symmetry.space_group_name_H-M   'P 1'
#
loop_
_entity.id
_entity.type
_entity.pdbx_description
1 polymer ?
#
loop_
_entity_poly.entity_id
_entity_poly.type
_entity_poly.pdbx_seq_one_letter_code
_entity_poly.pdbx_strand_id
1 'polypeptide(L)'
;MRLTALLACLTLAVPAAAARQELPTLSPAQAIAKAASASPKPVRALFQFKVQNAAKSRGGYYLDSETDFRSAANLGVAIKASAMPGLTKKYGTDLKAALLGKTVKIIGQVKRVPVGKNGATATQVEVTHAGQILSVS
;
A
#
# COMPACT_ATOMS: atom_id res chain seq x y z
N MET A 1 -62.01 29.45 8.62
CA MET A 1 -60.70 29.07 9.16
C MET A 1 -60.07 28.06 8.24
N ARG A 2 -59.10 28.47 7.49
CA ARG A 2 -58.35 27.56 6.62
C ARG A 2 -56.95 27.40 7.22
N LEU A 3 -56.65 26.24 7.76
CA LEU A 3 -55.31 25.85 8.16
C LEU A 3 -54.54 25.43 6.90
N THR A 4 -53.63 26.25 6.46
CA THR A 4 -52.62 25.87 5.47
C THR A 4 -51.42 25.26 6.20
N ALA A 5 -51.31 23.93 6.14
CA ALA A 5 -50.12 23.25 6.60
C ALA A 5 -48.98 23.46 5.60
N LEU A 6 -48.03 24.28 5.96
CA LEU A 6 -46.74 24.39 5.21
C LEU A 6 -45.94 23.12 5.52
N LEU A 7 -45.89 22.24 4.53
CA LEU A 7 -44.94 21.13 4.54
C LEU A 7 -43.56 21.67 4.20
N ALA A 8 -42.74 21.93 5.20
CA ALA A 8 -41.32 22.24 4.99
C ALA A 8 -40.61 20.94 4.58
N CYS A 9 -40.34 20.79 3.27
CA CYS A 9 -39.42 19.77 2.79
C CYS A 9 -38.01 20.13 3.26
N LEU A 10 -37.56 19.46 4.32
CA LEU A 10 -36.16 19.51 4.75
C LEU A 10 -35.38 18.61 3.81
N THR A 11 -34.81 19.18 2.75
CA THR A 11 -33.84 18.48 1.91
C THR A 11 -32.52 18.46 2.67
N LEU A 12 -32.22 17.32 3.29
CA LEU A 12 -30.89 17.06 3.83
C LEU A 12 -29.92 16.89 2.65
N ALA A 13 -29.25 17.96 2.28
CA ALA A 13 -28.13 17.88 1.36
C ALA A 13 -26.95 17.21 2.05
N VAL A 14 -26.65 15.96 1.69
CA VAL A 14 -25.43 15.28 2.14
C VAL A 14 -24.25 15.96 1.46
N PRO A 15 -23.29 16.54 2.20
CA PRO A 15 -22.15 17.18 1.57
C PRO A 15 -21.34 16.15 0.79
N ALA A 16 -20.93 16.49 -0.45
CA ALA A 16 -20.17 15.62 -1.35
C ALA A 16 -18.85 15.09 -0.72
N ALA A 17 -18.30 15.78 0.27
CA ALA A 17 -17.14 15.35 1.05
C ALA A 17 -17.39 14.08 1.87
N ALA A 18 -18.63 13.76 2.25
CA ALA A 18 -18.96 12.54 2.98
C ALA A 18 -18.93 11.27 2.12
N ALA A 19 -18.86 11.41 0.78
CA ALA A 19 -18.81 10.29 -0.16
C ALA A 19 -17.37 9.80 -0.47
N ARG A 20 -16.34 10.47 0.04
CA ARG A 20 -14.95 10.03 -0.12
C ARG A 20 -14.65 8.94 0.88
N GLN A 21 -14.60 7.69 0.40
CA GLN A 21 -14.08 6.60 1.19
C GLN A 21 -12.56 6.77 1.31
N GLU A 22 -12.07 6.97 2.52
CA GLU A 22 -10.65 6.90 2.81
C GLU A 22 -10.18 5.46 2.62
N LEU A 23 -8.99 5.31 2.02
CA LEU A 23 -8.37 4.00 1.89
C LEU A 23 -7.99 3.49 3.28
N PRO A 24 -8.26 2.20 3.58
CA PRO A 24 -7.83 1.62 4.85
C PRO A 24 -6.31 1.55 4.92
N THR A 25 -5.77 1.72 6.13
CA THR A 25 -4.36 1.43 6.42
C THR A 25 -4.26 0.01 6.92
N LEU A 26 -3.50 -0.82 6.21
CA LEU A 26 -3.35 -2.24 6.49
C LEU A 26 -1.95 -2.55 7.03
N SER A 27 -1.91 -3.42 8.04
CA SER A 27 -0.69 -4.10 8.46
C SER A 27 -0.31 -5.20 7.46
N PRO A 28 0.92 -5.75 7.51
CA PRO A 28 1.29 -6.87 6.66
C PRO A 28 0.31 -8.05 6.75
N ALA A 29 -0.11 -8.45 7.95
CA ALA A 29 -1.05 -9.55 8.13
C ALA A 29 -2.41 -9.26 7.48
N GLN A 30 -2.93 -8.05 7.65
CA GLN A 30 -4.19 -7.62 7.03
C GLN A 30 -4.07 -7.55 5.50
N ALA A 31 -2.95 -7.05 4.99
CA ALA A 31 -2.69 -6.97 3.55
C ALA A 31 -2.64 -8.36 2.91
N ILE A 32 -1.96 -9.31 3.55
CA ILE A 32 -1.86 -10.70 3.08
C ILE A 32 -3.25 -11.35 3.05
N ALA A 33 -4.04 -11.20 4.11
CA ALA A 33 -5.39 -11.74 4.17
C ALA A 33 -6.31 -11.13 3.10
N LYS A 34 -6.24 -9.83 2.88
CA LYS A 34 -7.02 -9.13 1.85
C LYS A 34 -6.63 -9.58 0.44
N ALA A 35 -5.34 -9.68 0.17
CA ALA A 35 -4.84 -10.14 -1.12
C ALA A 35 -5.27 -11.57 -1.42
N ALA A 36 -5.22 -12.45 -0.43
CA ALA A 36 -5.66 -13.84 -0.57
C ALA A 36 -7.16 -13.94 -0.86
N SER A 37 -7.99 -13.16 -0.16
CA SER A 37 -9.45 -13.15 -0.35
C SER A 37 -9.86 -12.59 -1.71
N ALA A 38 -9.13 -11.61 -2.24
CA ALA A 38 -9.43 -10.95 -3.51
C ALA A 38 -8.75 -11.59 -4.71
N SER A 39 -7.76 -12.47 -4.48
CA SER A 39 -6.97 -13.09 -5.57
C SER A 39 -7.86 -13.65 -6.68
N PRO A 40 -7.52 -13.39 -7.95
CA PRO A 40 -6.32 -12.73 -8.48
C PRO A 40 -6.41 -11.20 -8.55
N LYS A 41 -7.49 -10.58 -8.06
CA LYS A 41 -7.68 -9.13 -8.12
C LYS A 41 -6.78 -8.41 -7.10
N PRO A 42 -6.16 -7.28 -7.49
CA PRO A 42 -5.43 -6.44 -6.54
C PRO A 42 -6.38 -5.69 -5.60
N VAL A 43 -5.89 -5.32 -4.42
CA VAL A 43 -6.62 -4.51 -3.44
C VAL A 43 -5.85 -3.22 -3.20
N ARG A 44 -6.51 -2.09 -3.42
CA ARG A 44 -5.92 -0.77 -3.18
C ARG A 44 -6.08 -0.38 -1.71
N ALA A 45 -4.99 0.02 -1.09
CA ALA A 45 -4.96 0.43 0.32
C ALA A 45 -3.71 1.25 0.63
N LEU A 46 -3.64 1.68 1.88
CA LEU A 46 -2.41 2.16 2.50
C LEU A 46 -1.78 0.99 3.27
N PHE A 47 -0.47 0.86 3.19
CA PHE A 47 0.28 -0.21 3.86
C PHE A 47 1.30 0.42 4.79
N GLN A 48 1.32 -0.01 6.04
CA GLN A 48 2.24 0.51 7.03
C GLN A 48 2.95 -0.65 7.72
N PHE A 49 4.28 -0.62 7.70
CA PHE A 49 5.09 -1.64 8.33
C PHE A 49 6.52 -1.16 8.57
N LYS A 50 7.20 -1.84 9.49
CA LYS A 50 8.64 -1.66 9.71
C LYS A 50 9.41 -2.46 8.68
N VAL A 51 10.36 -1.84 7.99
CA VAL A 51 11.21 -2.49 7.01
C VAL A 51 12.24 -3.37 7.73
N GLN A 52 12.11 -4.68 7.60
CA GLN A 52 12.99 -5.66 8.23
C GLN A 52 14.09 -6.14 7.28
N ASN A 53 13.88 -6.01 5.97
CA ASN A 53 14.85 -6.35 4.95
C ASN A 53 14.71 -5.40 3.77
N ALA A 54 15.82 -5.08 3.13
CA ALA A 54 15.87 -4.27 1.92
C ALA A 54 16.99 -4.77 1.04
N ALA A 55 16.72 -4.94 -0.26
CA ALA A 55 17.68 -5.47 -1.21
C ALA A 55 17.50 -4.86 -2.59
N LYS A 56 18.62 -4.65 -3.28
CA LYS A 56 18.59 -4.24 -4.69
C LYS A 56 18.00 -5.36 -5.55
N SER A 57 17.18 -4.96 -6.51
CA SER A 57 16.72 -5.81 -7.59
C SER A 57 17.26 -5.30 -8.92
N ARG A 58 16.97 -6.00 -10.01
CA ARG A 58 17.38 -5.54 -11.34
C ARG A 58 16.69 -4.21 -11.68
N GLY A 59 17.42 -3.10 -11.53
CA GLY A 59 16.97 -1.75 -11.80
C GLY A 59 16.12 -1.10 -10.70
N GLY A 60 15.72 -1.85 -9.66
CA GLY A 60 14.87 -1.37 -8.59
C GLY A 60 15.32 -1.79 -7.21
N TYR A 61 14.34 -1.99 -6.31
CA TYR A 61 14.58 -2.36 -4.93
C TYR A 61 13.43 -3.20 -4.40
N TYR A 62 13.71 -4.06 -3.42
CA TYR A 62 12.70 -4.76 -2.63
C TYR A 62 12.77 -4.31 -1.18
N LEU A 63 11.60 -4.08 -0.58
CA LEU A 63 11.44 -3.90 0.86
C LEU A 63 10.58 -5.04 1.39
N ASP A 64 10.93 -5.56 2.55
CA ASP A 64 10.20 -6.68 3.17
C ASP A 64 9.83 -6.36 4.61
N SER A 65 8.63 -6.79 5.00
CA SER A 65 8.14 -6.64 6.37
C SER A 65 8.73 -7.69 7.32
N GLU A 66 9.34 -8.74 6.78
CA GLU A 66 10.01 -9.79 7.52
C GLU A 66 11.49 -9.89 7.15
N THR A 67 12.30 -10.43 8.04
CA THR A 67 13.72 -10.68 7.75
C THR A 67 13.91 -11.74 6.68
N ASP A 68 13.03 -12.74 6.66
CA ASP A 68 12.98 -13.75 5.59
C ASP A 68 11.88 -13.41 4.60
N PHE A 69 12.26 -12.95 3.41
CA PHE A 69 11.32 -12.60 2.35
C PHE A 69 10.46 -13.78 1.87
N ARG A 70 10.86 -15.02 2.18
CA ARG A 70 10.13 -16.23 1.82
C ARG A 70 9.06 -16.61 2.83
N SER A 71 9.03 -15.94 3.99
CA SER A 71 8.01 -16.17 5.01
C SER A 71 6.60 -15.90 4.46
N ALA A 72 5.65 -16.74 4.80
CA ALA A 72 4.24 -16.52 4.47
C ALA A 72 3.66 -15.26 5.14
N ALA A 73 4.29 -14.77 6.21
CA ALA A 73 3.92 -13.54 6.91
C ALA A 73 4.54 -12.29 6.27
N ASN A 74 5.37 -12.43 5.23
CA ASN A 74 6.06 -11.31 4.60
C ASN A 74 5.15 -10.57 3.63
N LEU A 75 5.09 -9.24 3.77
CA LEU A 75 4.60 -8.33 2.76
C LEU A 75 5.82 -7.73 2.04
N GLY A 76 5.96 -8.05 0.76
CA GLY A 76 7.01 -7.52 -0.08
C GLY A 76 6.56 -6.25 -0.80
N VAL A 77 7.46 -5.32 -0.96
CA VAL A 77 7.26 -4.12 -1.79
C VAL A 77 8.27 -4.14 -2.91
N ALA A 78 7.77 -4.22 -4.14
CA ALA A 78 8.61 -4.16 -5.34
C ALA A 78 8.68 -2.72 -5.82
N ILE A 79 9.82 -2.08 -5.61
CA ILE A 79 10.10 -0.74 -6.11
C ILE A 79 10.66 -0.87 -7.50
N LYS A 80 9.92 -0.39 -8.50
CA LYS A 80 10.30 -0.46 -9.89
C LYS A 80 11.33 0.61 -10.25
N ALA A 81 12.05 0.38 -11.34
CA ALA A 81 13.08 1.32 -11.85
C ALA A 81 12.53 2.74 -12.04
N SER A 82 11.26 2.88 -12.46
CA SER A 82 10.61 4.17 -12.66
C SER A 82 10.49 5.02 -11.38
N ALA A 83 10.45 4.38 -10.21
CA ALA A 83 10.39 5.07 -8.92
C ALA A 83 11.77 5.47 -8.39
N MET A 84 12.83 4.85 -8.87
CA MET A 84 14.17 5.00 -8.29
C MET A 84 14.72 6.43 -8.36
N PRO A 85 14.61 7.18 -9.48
CA PRO A 85 15.14 8.55 -9.52
C PRO A 85 14.57 9.47 -8.44
N GLY A 86 13.26 9.42 -8.23
CA GLY A 86 12.59 10.23 -7.20
C GLY A 86 12.94 9.78 -5.78
N LEU A 87 13.08 8.48 -5.55
CA LEU A 87 13.45 7.94 -4.25
C LEU A 87 14.91 8.23 -3.89
N THR A 88 15.83 8.10 -4.84
CA THR A 88 17.23 8.42 -4.60
C THR A 88 17.46 9.91 -4.37
N LYS A 89 16.69 10.76 -5.04
CA LYS A 89 16.71 12.21 -4.78
C LYS A 89 16.27 12.54 -3.36
N LYS A 90 15.25 11.85 -2.85
CA LYS A 90 14.66 12.14 -1.53
C LYS A 90 15.41 11.44 -0.38
N TYR A 91 15.84 10.21 -0.56
CA TYR A 91 16.40 9.36 0.50
C TYR A 91 17.89 9.01 0.31
N GLY A 92 18.49 9.37 -0.81
CA GLY A 92 19.87 9.03 -1.14
C GLY A 92 19.97 7.76 -2.00
N THR A 93 21.20 7.47 -2.44
CA THR A 93 21.45 6.33 -3.34
C THR A 93 21.43 4.98 -2.64
N ASP A 94 21.61 4.95 -1.32
CA ASP A 94 21.54 3.73 -0.52
C ASP A 94 20.20 3.67 0.20
N LEU A 95 19.19 3.14 -0.47
CA LEU A 95 17.84 3.01 0.09
C LEU A 95 17.82 2.06 1.29
N LYS A 96 18.67 1.05 1.31
CA LYS A 96 18.78 0.14 2.46
C LYS A 96 19.19 0.90 3.72
N ALA A 97 20.22 1.74 3.63
CA ALA A 97 20.66 2.55 4.77
C ALA A 97 19.58 3.53 5.23
N ALA A 98 18.81 4.09 4.29
CA ALA A 98 17.78 5.07 4.59
C ALA A 98 16.50 4.46 5.18
N LEU A 99 16.13 3.25 4.76
CA LEU A 99 14.80 2.66 5.05
C LEU A 99 14.83 1.48 6.02
N LEU A 100 15.93 0.75 6.12
CA LEU A 100 16.01 -0.42 7.00
C LEU A 100 15.76 -0.04 8.47
N GLY A 101 14.84 -0.75 9.12
CA GLY A 101 14.45 -0.47 10.50
C GLY A 101 13.47 0.70 10.66
N LYS A 102 13.12 1.38 9.58
CA LYS A 102 12.14 2.47 9.58
C LYS A 102 10.74 1.96 9.32
N THR A 103 9.75 2.68 9.83
CA THR A 103 8.35 2.43 9.49
C THR A 103 7.98 3.23 8.25
N VAL A 104 7.53 2.52 7.23
CA VAL A 104 7.09 3.13 5.97
C VAL A 104 5.58 3.07 5.85
N LYS A 105 5.00 4.09 5.23
CA LYS A 105 3.60 4.13 4.83
C LYS A 105 3.55 4.28 3.32
N ILE A 106 2.91 3.33 2.66
CA ILE A 106 2.91 3.22 1.20
C ILE A 106 1.48 3.15 0.71
N ILE A 107 1.16 3.91 -0.33
CA ILE A 107 -0.11 3.77 -1.05
C ILE A 107 0.11 2.91 -2.29
N GLY A 108 -0.76 1.95 -2.53
CA GLY A 108 -0.66 1.10 -3.70
C GLY A 108 -1.69 0.00 -3.73
N GLN A 109 -1.40 -0.98 -4.56
CA GLN A 109 -2.22 -2.18 -4.71
C GLN A 109 -1.44 -3.41 -4.25
N VAL A 110 -2.06 -4.20 -3.38
CA VAL A 110 -1.51 -5.48 -2.95
C VAL A 110 -2.16 -6.60 -3.76
N LYS A 111 -1.35 -7.55 -4.17
CA LYS A 111 -1.81 -8.75 -4.88
C LYS A 111 -0.91 -9.94 -4.59
N ARG A 112 -1.41 -11.14 -4.84
CA ARG A 112 -0.59 -12.34 -4.87
C ARG A 112 0.10 -12.45 -6.22
N VAL A 113 1.40 -12.71 -6.19
CA VAL A 113 2.23 -12.86 -7.40
C VAL A 113 2.92 -14.22 -7.39
N PRO A 114 3.09 -14.86 -8.54
CA PRO A 114 3.87 -16.09 -8.62
C PRO A 114 5.36 -15.77 -8.39
N VAL A 115 6.03 -16.63 -7.62
CA VAL A 115 7.47 -16.53 -7.36
C VAL A 115 8.13 -17.87 -7.66
N GLY A 116 9.21 -17.83 -8.43
CA GLY A 116 9.92 -19.05 -8.83
C GLY A 116 9.12 -19.94 -9.77
N LYS A 117 9.58 -21.20 -9.92
CA LYS A 117 9.04 -22.16 -10.87
C LYS A 117 8.06 -23.18 -10.26
N ASN A 118 7.89 -23.17 -8.94
CA ASN A 118 7.21 -24.24 -8.20
C ASN A 118 5.78 -23.91 -7.78
N GLY A 119 5.14 -22.91 -8.41
CA GLY A 119 3.78 -22.52 -8.07
C GLY A 119 3.65 -21.76 -6.74
N ALA A 120 4.76 -21.42 -6.10
CA ALA A 120 4.76 -20.59 -4.90
C ALA A 120 4.26 -19.17 -5.22
N THR A 121 3.59 -18.56 -4.27
CA THR A 121 3.11 -17.18 -4.40
C THR A 121 3.61 -16.34 -3.24
N ALA A 122 3.77 -15.04 -3.49
CA ALA A 122 4.08 -14.04 -2.49
C ALA A 122 3.02 -12.93 -2.52
N THR A 123 2.87 -12.23 -1.42
CA THR A 123 2.01 -11.05 -1.36
C THR A 123 2.88 -9.81 -1.57
N GLN A 124 2.53 -9.00 -2.54
CA GLN A 124 3.39 -7.91 -3.00
C GLN A 124 2.61 -6.63 -3.30
N VAL A 125 3.21 -5.51 -2.94
CA VAL A 125 2.79 -4.16 -3.36
C VAL A 125 3.80 -3.63 -4.37
N GLU A 126 3.33 -3.07 -5.47
CA GLU A 126 4.20 -2.50 -6.49
C GLU A 126 4.29 -0.98 -6.33
N VAL A 127 5.50 -0.44 -6.31
CA VAL A 127 5.79 0.99 -6.29
C VAL A 127 6.40 1.40 -7.62
N THR A 128 5.67 2.17 -8.40
CA THR A 128 6.10 2.69 -9.71
C THR A 128 6.46 4.16 -9.68
N HIS A 129 6.08 4.86 -8.61
CA HIS A 129 6.35 6.29 -8.42
C HIS A 129 6.85 6.54 -6.99
N ALA A 130 7.82 7.44 -6.87
CA ALA A 130 8.37 7.81 -5.55
C ALA A 130 7.31 8.37 -4.59
N GLY A 131 6.29 9.06 -5.12
CA GLY A 131 5.19 9.60 -4.34
C GLY A 131 4.30 8.58 -3.65
N GLN A 132 4.39 7.29 -4.01
CA GLN A 132 3.66 6.21 -3.32
C GLN A 132 4.20 5.95 -1.92
N ILE A 133 5.46 6.27 -1.64
CA ILE A 133 6.01 6.22 -0.28
C ILE A 133 5.66 7.53 0.39
N LEU A 134 4.62 7.49 1.24
CA LEU A 134 4.04 8.68 1.83
C LEU A 134 4.82 9.20 3.02
N SER A 135 5.40 8.31 3.82
CA SER A 135 6.19 8.66 4.99
C SER A 135 7.20 7.58 5.35
N VAL A 136 8.27 8.03 5.98
CA VAL A 136 9.33 7.19 6.56
C VAL A 136 9.64 7.75 7.94
N SER A 137 9.52 6.93 8.98
CA SER A 137 9.73 7.37 10.37
C SER A 137 10.50 6.36 11.23
#